data_fc34dfdfaefad8741882a9ea2159a850
#
_entry.id   fc34dfdfaefad8741882a9ea2159a850
#
_cell.length_a   1.000
_cell.length_b   1.000
_cell.length_c   1.000
_cell.angle_alpha   90.00
_cell.angle_beta   90.00
_cell.angle_gamma   90.00
#
_symmetry.space_group_name_H-M   'P 1'
#
loop_
_entity.id
_entity.type
_entity.pdbx_description
1 polymer ?
#
loop_
_entity_poly.entity_id
_entity_poly.type
_entity_poly.pdbx_seq_one_letter_code
_entity_poly.pdbx_strand_id
1 'polypeptide(L)'
;MKAKTQTLYRKAHFLGAKIRKLRKDNGLTLDDLSVRCIHIDAESAPSVSYLSMIENGKRMPSEDMLEVIASVFQKELDWFFDESAEQQPLVSPKKTAGGIAGVALEPGFLFSKDHLQIAIPELLSQGGITGRQFGHLLIRAHQEHHQNRFPDLEKAAEDVGKKVMPLSAEDTMALCKKMGLKISWFDRAPDIIEDPDNTGFKTLVRSFFDAPGTIYVNERLKKHPARLKYDLATHIGHSVLHDRDGLRSISAVGGNTFDAKSWSTQAQTVDSKDILHAWRDFECSFFAGALLCPKIPTRQFLGRHAYSLESAKLLEVSTAVLMRRMTAVSPYPHWHYFDAYPPGKLRAVYRGNGIPLPWGNLIEMNDPCTHWAVFNMLNAKTEKPASRISVLRNGDDARLYCCESVRVKDAADNSHVVCAGIDVGPAIEAQGVVLDDVIDEIFQACLNNDGSAMVPSRAAKVISSVANILSIDWVKKGLDTEANIICPRSSNCPRDPCCVTKPVKRRPIAEDIRDTIISQAN
;
A
#
# COMPACT_ATOMS: atom_id res chain seq x y z
N MET A 1 -30.57 1.23 35.33
CA MET A 1 -29.96 2.57 35.33
C MET A 1 -28.47 2.60 34.94
N LYS A 2 -27.61 1.64 35.33
CA LYS A 2 -26.17 1.66 34.98
C LYS A 2 -25.84 1.60 33.46
N ALA A 3 -26.62 0.86 32.66
CA ALA A 3 -26.34 0.72 31.22
C ALA A 3 -26.60 2.02 30.40
N LYS A 4 -27.67 2.78 30.74
CA LYS A 4 -27.98 4.06 30.08
C LYS A 4 -26.93 5.13 30.36
N THR A 5 -26.38 5.15 31.56
CA THR A 5 -25.34 6.11 31.97
C THR A 5 -24.00 5.83 31.23
N GLN A 6 -23.67 4.56 31.03
CA GLN A 6 -22.45 4.15 30.33
C GLN A 6 -22.50 4.49 28.83
N THR A 7 -23.67 4.39 28.20
CA THR A 7 -23.91 4.75 26.79
C THR A 7 -23.79 6.27 26.58
N LEU A 8 -24.32 7.08 27.52
CA LEU A 8 -24.21 8.55 27.49
C LEU A 8 -22.76 9.04 27.67
N TYR A 9 -22.01 8.41 28.57
CA TYR A 9 -20.58 8.73 28.75
C TYR A 9 -19.76 8.41 27.49
N ARG A 10 -20.07 7.31 26.82
CA ARG A 10 -19.38 6.91 25.59
C ARG A 10 -19.67 7.90 24.46
N LYS A 11 -20.93 8.32 24.29
CA LYS A 11 -21.32 9.34 23.30
C LYS A 11 -20.65 10.69 23.56
N ALA A 12 -20.62 11.15 24.79
CA ALA A 12 -19.96 12.40 25.18
C ALA A 12 -18.45 12.37 24.88
N HIS A 13 -17.81 11.25 25.12
CA HIS A 13 -16.38 11.09 24.84
C HIS A 13 -16.06 11.10 23.34
N PHE A 14 -16.87 10.45 22.51
CA PHE A 14 -16.71 10.46 21.05
C PHE A 14 -16.94 11.85 20.46
N LEU A 15 -18.00 12.52 20.88
CA LEU A 15 -18.32 13.87 20.44
C LEU A 15 -17.19 14.86 20.81
N GLY A 16 -16.72 14.82 22.04
CA GLY A 16 -15.64 15.67 22.51
C GLY A 16 -14.32 15.43 21.77
N ALA A 17 -14.02 14.16 21.48
CA ALA A 17 -12.84 13.80 20.69
C ALA A 17 -12.90 14.33 19.25
N LYS A 18 -14.09 14.31 18.60
CA LYS A 18 -14.30 14.88 17.26
C LYS A 18 -14.10 16.41 17.28
N ILE A 19 -14.68 17.12 18.23
CA ILE A 19 -14.52 18.57 18.37
C ILE A 19 -13.05 18.93 18.60
N ARG A 20 -12.37 18.24 19.51
CA ARG A 20 -10.94 18.43 19.77
C ARG A 20 -10.08 18.21 18.53
N LYS A 21 -10.42 17.20 17.75
CA LYS A 21 -9.72 16.88 16.50
C LYS A 21 -9.90 18.02 15.50
N LEU A 22 -11.15 18.43 15.21
CA LEU A 22 -11.42 19.55 14.29
C LEU A 22 -10.69 20.82 14.71
N ARG A 23 -10.72 21.14 15.99
CA ARG A 23 -10.01 22.32 16.50
C ARG A 23 -8.50 22.23 16.23
N LYS A 24 -7.87 21.09 16.53
CA LYS A 24 -6.43 20.89 16.33
C LYS A 24 -6.05 20.87 14.85
N ASP A 25 -6.85 20.20 14.02
CA ASP A 25 -6.63 20.12 12.58
C ASP A 25 -6.70 21.50 11.90
N ASN A 26 -7.47 22.44 12.50
CA ASN A 26 -7.55 23.83 12.07
C ASN A 26 -6.57 24.75 12.80
N GLY A 27 -5.65 24.23 13.62
CA GLY A 27 -4.64 25.00 14.34
C GLY A 27 -5.21 25.97 15.39
N LEU A 28 -6.44 25.75 15.90
CA LEU A 28 -7.11 26.64 16.84
C LEU A 28 -6.76 26.28 18.29
N THR A 29 -6.58 27.31 19.14
CA THR A 29 -6.61 27.15 20.59
C THR A 29 -8.05 27.01 21.07
N LEU A 30 -8.26 26.70 22.36
CA LEU A 30 -9.60 26.67 22.95
C LEU A 30 -10.20 28.10 23.02
N ASP A 31 -9.35 29.09 23.22
CA ASP A 31 -9.73 30.50 23.21
C ASP A 31 -10.19 30.93 21.81
N ASP A 32 -9.43 30.58 20.77
CA ASP A 32 -9.79 30.89 19.39
C ASP A 32 -11.14 30.28 18.99
N LEU A 33 -11.40 29.04 19.40
CA LEU A 33 -12.68 28.39 19.12
C LEU A 33 -13.82 29.06 19.86
N SER A 34 -13.63 29.43 21.16
CA SER A 34 -14.63 30.13 21.96
C SER A 34 -14.98 31.47 21.33
N VAL A 35 -13.97 32.26 20.93
CA VAL A 35 -14.18 33.57 20.27
C VAL A 35 -14.95 33.42 18.96
N ARG A 36 -14.62 32.41 18.14
CA ARG A 36 -15.35 32.17 16.89
C ARG A 36 -16.80 31.76 17.13
N CYS A 37 -17.07 30.97 18.16
CA CYS A 37 -18.44 30.64 18.55
C CYS A 37 -19.22 31.89 18.97
N ILE A 38 -18.61 32.79 19.76
CA ILE A 38 -19.22 34.07 20.19
C ILE A 38 -19.56 34.98 18.99
N HIS A 39 -18.74 34.98 17.96
CA HIS A 39 -19.03 35.72 16.71
C HIS A 39 -20.23 35.18 15.93
N ILE A 40 -20.56 33.91 16.07
CA ILE A 40 -21.73 33.31 15.41
C ILE A 40 -22.98 33.56 16.24
N ASP A 41 -22.96 33.18 17.52
CA ASP A 41 -24.02 33.39 18.48
C ASP A 41 -23.46 33.49 19.90
N ALA A 42 -23.52 34.69 20.48
CA ALA A 42 -22.96 34.95 21.80
C ALA A 42 -23.72 34.28 22.95
N GLU A 43 -25.04 34.01 22.76
CA GLU A 43 -25.88 33.40 23.81
C GLU A 43 -25.61 31.90 23.94
N SER A 44 -25.42 31.20 22.81
CA SER A 44 -25.20 29.75 22.75
C SER A 44 -23.71 29.36 22.69
N ALA A 45 -22.79 30.33 22.70
CA ALA A 45 -21.36 30.08 22.60
C ALA A 45 -20.78 29.43 23.87
N PRO A 46 -20.00 28.34 23.74
CA PRO A 46 -19.33 27.70 24.86
C PRO A 46 -18.13 28.54 25.34
N SER A 47 -18.00 28.70 26.65
CA SER A 47 -16.79 29.27 27.25
C SER A 47 -15.59 28.31 27.08
N VAL A 48 -14.37 28.85 27.18
CA VAL A 48 -13.12 28.08 27.11
C VAL A 48 -13.12 26.90 28.10
N SER A 49 -13.55 27.12 29.33
CA SER A 49 -13.65 26.08 30.36
C SER A 49 -14.67 25.01 29.97
N TYR A 50 -15.79 25.42 29.37
CA TYR A 50 -16.83 24.48 28.95
C TYR A 50 -16.40 23.66 27.73
N LEU A 51 -15.72 24.29 26.76
CA LEU A 51 -15.09 23.58 25.62
C LEU A 51 -14.10 22.52 26.09
N SER A 52 -13.27 22.87 27.09
CA SER A 52 -12.34 21.88 27.67
C SER A 52 -13.08 20.70 28.31
N MET A 53 -14.21 20.94 28.98
CA MET A 53 -15.02 19.85 29.54
C MET A 53 -15.67 19.00 28.46
N ILE A 54 -16.14 19.58 27.35
CA ILE A 54 -16.70 18.88 26.21
C ILE A 54 -15.61 17.99 25.54
N GLU A 55 -14.45 18.57 25.23
CA GLU A 55 -13.34 17.86 24.57
C GLU A 55 -12.81 16.67 25.39
N ASN A 56 -12.93 16.76 26.71
CA ASN A 56 -12.54 15.67 27.61
C ASN A 56 -13.70 14.70 27.94
N GLY A 57 -14.85 14.83 27.27
CA GLY A 57 -16.02 13.95 27.45
C GLY A 57 -16.71 14.09 28.82
N LYS A 58 -16.40 15.18 29.59
CA LYS A 58 -16.98 15.41 30.91
C LYS A 58 -18.36 16.08 30.87
N ARG A 59 -18.69 16.71 29.74
CA ARG A 59 -19.96 17.38 29.50
C ARG A 59 -20.42 17.17 28.06
N MET A 60 -21.74 17.03 27.85
CA MET A 60 -22.37 17.12 26.55
C MET A 60 -22.74 18.56 26.28
N PRO A 61 -22.47 19.11 25.08
CA PRO A 61 -23.03 20.40 24.69
C PRO A 61 -24.54 20.31 24.52
N SER A 62 -25.26 21.42 24.69
CA SER A 62 -26.64 21.53 24.22
C SER A 62 -26.71 21.48 22.70
N GLU A 63 -27.89 21.26 22.15
CA GLU A 63 -28.10 21.23 20.71
C GLU A 63 -27.71 22.55 20.05
N ASP A 64 -28.20 23.70 20.63
CA ASP A 64 -27.87 25.05 20.17
C ASP A 64 -26.35 25.31 20.19
N MET A 65 -25.69 24.91 21.28
CA MET A 65 -24.23 25.03 21.40
C MET A 65 -23.47 24.17 20.36
N LEU A 66 -23.99 22.99 20.08
CA LEU A 66 -23.39 22.12 19.06
C LEU A 66 -23.62 22.67 17.65
N GLU A 67 -24.77 23.32 17.39
CA GLU A 67 -25.02 24.02 16.12
C GLU A 67 -24.03 25.16 15.90
N VAL A 68 -23.75 25.95 16.95
CA VAL A 68 -22.74 27.01 16.87
C VAL A 68 -21.34 26.43 16.57
N ILE A 69 -20.95 25.37 17.27
CA ILE A 69 -19.67 24.69 17.00
C ILE A 69 -19.64 24.10 15.58
N ALA A 70 -20.73 23.49 15.14
CA ALA A 70 -20.87 22.91 13.80
C ALA A 70 -20.73 23.99 12.72
N SER A 71 -21.33 25.16 12.93
CA SER A 71 -21.23 26.32 12.05
C SER A 71 -19.81 26.87 11.94
N VAL A 72 -19.04 26.90 13.04
CA VAL A 72 -17.60 27.28 13.00
C VAL A 72 -16.81 26.39 12.07
N PHE A 73 -17.09 25.08 12.09
CA PHE A 73 -16.37 24.09 11.32
C PHE A 73 -17.04 23.73 9.98
N GLN A 74 -18.14 24.40 9.62
CA GLN A 74 -18.92 24.14 8.39
C GLN A 74 -19.28 22.65 8.25
N LYS A 75 -19.81 22.05 9.34
CA LYS A 75 -20.25 20.66 9.40
C LYS A 75 -21.74 20.59 9.73
N GLU A 76 -22.41 19.57 9.20
CA GLU A 76 -23.79 19.23 9.58
C GLU A 76 -23.83 18.63 10.98
N LEU A 77 -24.92 18.82 11.73
CA LEU A 77 -25.08 18.27 13.07
C LEU A 77 -24.93 16.74 13.10
N ASP A 78 -25.51 16.07 12.12
CA ASP A 78 -25.45 14.61 11.97
C ASP A 78 -24.02 14.08 11.91
N TRP A 79 -23.09 14.85 11.36
CA TRP A 79 -21.66 14.49 11.33
C TRP A 79 -21.07 14.27 12.72
N PHE A 80 -21.50 15.02 13.72
CA PHE A 80 -21.02 14.88 15.10
C PHE A 80 -21.56 13.62 15.78
N PHE A 81 -22.73 13.16 15.38
CA PHE A 81 -23.41 11.99 15.94
C PHE A 81 -23.15 10.70 15.18
N ASP A 82 -22.60 10.80 13.99
CA ASP A 82 -22.23 9.62 13.21
C ASP A 82 -21.15 8.82 13.96
N GLU A 83 -21.52 7.61 14.41
CA GLU A 83 -20.60 6.69 15.09
C GLU A 83 -19.65 5.98 14.12
N SER A 84 -19.87 6.10 12.81
CA SER A 84 -18.88 5.70 11.82
C SER A 84 -17.66 6.58 12.03
N ALA A 85 -16.60 6.01 12.60
CA ALA A 85 -15.32 6.69 12.64
C ALA A 85 -14.96 7.02 11.20
N GLU A 86 -15.07 8.30 10.81
CA GLU A 86 -14.37 8.77 9.64
C GLU A 86 -12.91 8.39 9.85
N GLN A 87 -12.51 7.29 9.25
CA GLN A 87 -11.11 6.99 9.05
C GLN A 87 -10.62 8.05 8.06
N GLN A 88 -10.32 9.25 8.61
CA GLN A 88 -9.60 10.21 7.80
C GLN A 88 -8.32 9.51 7.35
N PRO A 89 -7.97 9.59 6.06
CA PRO A 89 -6.67 9.13 5.62
C PRO A 89 -5.64 9.82 6.53
N LEU A 90 -4.80 9.02 7.17
CA LEU A 90 -3.72 9.49 8.06
C LEU A 90 -2.70 10.37 7.32
N VAL A 91 -2.88 10.48 6.02
CA VAL A 91 -2.16 11.37 5.12
C VAL A 91 -3.19 12.06 4.26
N SER A 92 -3.26 13.39 4.27
CA SER A 92 -3.87 14.11 3.15
C SER A 92 -3.32 13.51 1.87
N PRO A 93 -4.14 13.23 0.85
CA PRO A 93 -3.63 12.72 -0.41
C PRO A 93 -2.64 13.73 -0.97
N LYS A 94 -1.36 13.60 -0.57
CA LYS A 94 -0.29 14.33 -1.22
C LYS A 94 -0.34 13.87 -2.66
N LYS A 95 -0.42 14.82 -3.57
CA LYS A 95 -0.49 14.65 -5.02
C LYS A 95 0.40 13.49 -5.45
N THR A 96 -0.20 12.34 -5.74
CA THR A 96 0.52 11.24 -6.37
C THR A 96 0.76 11.64 -7.81
N ALA A 97 2.01 11.71 -8.22
CA ALA A 97 2.36 11.92 -9.61
C ALA A 97 1.71 10.82 -10.46
N GLY A 98 0.73 11.18 -11.29
CA GLY A 98 0.07 10.26 -12.22
C GLY A 98 -1.37 9.90 -11.86
N GLY A 99 -2.17 10.79 -11.30
CA GLY A 99 -3.61 10.59 -11.11
C GLY A 99 -4.41 11.88 -11.39
N ILE A 100 -5.71 11.75 -11.43
CA ILE A 100 -6.66 12.88 -11.52
C ILE A 100 -6.58 13.77 -10.26
N ALA A 101 -5.93 13.29 -9.18
CA ALA A 101 -5.69 14.03 -7.96
C ALA A 101 -4.76 15.22 -8.22
N GLY A 102 -5.31 16.43 -8.19
CA GLY A 102 -4.59 17.70 -8.40
C GLY A 102 -4.98 18.46 -9.65
N VAL A 103 -5.81 17.89 -10.51
CA VAL A 103 -6.51 18.65 -11.56
C VAL A 103 -7.73 19.28 -10.90
N ALA A 104 -7.89 20.59 -11.02
CA ALA A 104 -9.17 21.23 -10.72
C ALA A 104 -10.19 20.60 -11.67
N LEU A 105 -11.08 19.76 -11.14
CA LEU A 105 -12.09 19.06 -11.93
C LEU A 105 -13.24 20.02 -12.21
N GLU A 106 -12.98 21.00 -13.06
CA GLU A 106 -14.00 21.88 -13.59
C GLU A 106 -14.13 21.65 -15.10
N PRO A 107 -15.33 21.49 -15.57
CA PRO A 107 -16.62 21.50 -14.87
C PRO A 107 -16.90 20.19 -14.10
N GLY A 108 -17.17 20.31 -12.79
CA GLY A 108 -17.35 19.16 -11.86
C GLY A 108 -18.45 18.19 -12.29
N PHE A 109 -19.45 18.63 -13.06
CA PHE A 109 -20.54 17.78 -13.54
C PHE A 109 -20.07 16.65 -14.48
N LEU A 110 -18.93 16.81 -15.20
CA LEU A 110 -18.36 15.76 -16.06
C LEU A 110 -17.85 14.55 -15.23
N PHE A 111 -17.59 14.77 -13.95
CA PHE A 111 -17.13 13.73 -13.02
C PHE A 111 -18.26 13.18 -12.15
N SER A 112 -19.51 13.39 -12.56
CA SER A 112 -20.66 12.79 -11.90
C SER A 112 -20.59 11.26 -11.97
N LYS A 113 -21.20 10.59 -10.99
CA LYS A 113 -21.23 9.12 -10.90
C LYS A 113 -21.70 8.48 -12.22
N ASP A 114 -22.70 9.06 -12.86
CA ASP A 114 -23.32 8.54 -14.08
C ASP A 114 -22.37 8.62 -15.29
N HIS A 115 -21.66 9.74 -15.45
CA HIS A 115 -20.66 9.89 -16.52
C HIS A 115 -19.47 8.96 -16.32
N LEU A 116 -18.98 8.81 -15.08
CA LEU A 116 -17.87 7.91 -14.76
C LEU A 116 -18.26 6.43 -14.95
N GLN A 117 -19.51 6.04 -14.68
CA GLN A 117 -20.01 4.69 -14.94
C GLN A 117 -19.99 4.32 -16.44
N ILE A 118 -20.12 5.29 -17.31
CA ILE A 118 -20.03 5.10 -18.77
C ILE A 118 -18.58 5.17 -19.25
N ALA A 119 -17.86 6.21 -18.83
CA ALA A 119 -16.51 6.49 -19.33
C ALA A 119 -15.45 5.49 -18.87
N ILE A 120 -15.54 4.98 -17.63
CA ILE A 120 -14.56 4.03 -17.09
C ILE A 120 -14.54 2.70 -17.85
N PRO A 121 -15.68 2.00 -18.08
CA PRO A 121 -15.70 0.76 -18.86
C PRO A 121 -15.17 0.94 -20.28
N GLU A 122 -15.50 2.07 -20.92
CA GLU A 122 -15.01 2.38 -22.26
C GLU A 122 -13.49 2.58 -22.28
N LEU A 123 -12.95 3.36 -21.33
CA LEU A 123 -11.51 3.56 -21.16
C LEU A 123 -10.78 2.23 -20.95
N LEU A 124 -11.33 1.34 -20.12
CA LEU A 124 -10.76 0.04 -19.84
C LEU A 124 -10.77 -0.86 -21.08
N SER A 125 -11.87 -0.84 -21.85
CA SER A 125 -11.99 -1.59 -23.09
C SER A 125 -10.97 -1.10 -24.14
N GLN A 126 -10.85 0.22 -24.33
CA GLN A 126 -9.88 0.82 -25.26
C GLN A 126 -8.42 0.56 -24.80
N GLY A 127 -8.17 0.51 -23.49
CA GLY A 127 -6.86 0.20 -22.92
C GLY A 127 -6.52 -1.29 -22.89
N GLY A 128 -7.43 -2.17 -23.32
CA GLY A 128 -7.24 -3.63 -23.23
C GLY A 128 -7.15 -4.15 -21.80
N ILE A 129 -7.69 -3.42 -20.82
CA ILE A 129 -7.65 -3.77 -19.39
C ILE A 129 -8.79 -4.73 -19.07
N THR A 130 -8.45 -5.90 -18.53
CA THR A 130 -9.43 -6.90 -18.12
C THR A 130 -10.15 -6.50 -16.83
N GLY A 131 -11.35 -7.05 -16.57
CA GLY A 131 -12.10 -6.84 -15.32
C GLY A 131 -11.27 -7.19 -14.08
N ARG A 132 -10.45 -8.23 -14.16
CA ARG A 132 -9.56 -8.64 -13.07
C ARG A 132 -8.43 -7.63 -12.83
N GLN A 133 -7.81 -7.11 -13.87
CA GLN A 133 -6.79 -6.05 -13.75
C GLN A 133 -7.39 -4.78 -13.14
N PHE A 134 -8.61 -4.41 -13.55
CA PHE A 134 -9.32 -3.30 -12.94
C PHE A 134 -9.64 -3.56 -11.46
N GLY A 135 -10.08 -4.78 -11.10
CA GLY A 135 -10.27 -5.19 -9.71
C GLY A 135 -8.98 -5.00 -8.88
N HIS A 136 -7.84 -5.41 -9.42
CA HIS A 136 -6.55 -5.20 -8.74
C HIS A 136 -6.17 -3.72 -8.58
N LEU A 137 -6.53 -2.84 -9.53
CA LEU A 137 -6.33 -1.40 -9.39
C LEU A 137 -7.18 -0.81 -8.26
N LEU A 138 -8.46 -1.22 -8.18
CA LEU A 138 -9.36 -0.80 -7.10
C LEU A 138 -8.87 -1.28 -5.73
N ILE A 139 -8.44 -2.54 -5.63
CA ILE A 139 -7.89 -3.11 -4.40
C ILE A 139 -6.64 -2.35 -3.96
N ARG A 140 -5.75 -2.02 -4.89
CA ARG A 140 -4.57 -1.21 -4.60
C ARG A 140 -4.93 0.15 -4.04
N ALA A 141 -5.86 0.86 -4.70
CA ALA A 141 -6.34 2.15 -4.23
C ALA A 141 -6.95 2.04 -2.81
N HIS A 142 -7.71 0.97 -2.56
CA HIS A 142 -8.27 0.68 -1.25
C HIS A 142 -7.19 0.41 -0.19
N GLN A 143 -6.16 -0.39 -0.52
CA GLN A 143 -5.03 -0.64 0.37
C GLN A 143 -4.25 0.65 0.69
N GLU A 144 -3.99 1.49 -0.31
CA GLU A 144 -3.29 2.77 -0.15
C GLU A 144 -4.12 3.73 0.72
N HIS A 145 -5.44 3.81 0.49
CA HIS A 145 -6.35 4.64 1.28
C HIS A 145 -6.38 4.23 2.76
N HIS A 146 -6.48 2.94 3.03
CA HIS A 146 -6.52 2.39 4.40
C HIS A 146 -5.13 2.14 5.01
N GLN A 147 -4.05 2.54 4.35
CA GLN A 147 -2.68 2.30 4.80
C GLN A 147 -2.43 0.82 5.14
N ASN A 148 -3.01 -0.07 4.33
CA ASN A 148 -2.95 -1.53 4.48
C ASN A 148 -3.40 -2.04 5.86
N ARG A 149 -4.33 -1.32 6.52
CA ARG A 149 -4.86 -1.62 7.86
C ARG A 149 -6.31 -2.05 7.77
N PHE A 150 -6.58 -3.33 8.03
CA PHE A 150 -7.91 -3.94 7.96
C PHE A 150 -8.23 -4.65 9.28
N PRO A 151 -8.76 -3.91 10.29
CA PRO A 151 -8.98 -4.43 11.65
C PRO A 151 -9.90 -5.66 11.68
N ASP A 152 -10.90 -5.71 10.82
CA ASP A 152 -11.86 -6.81 10.79
C ASP A 152 -11.21 -8.11 10.30
N LEU A 153 -10.37 -8.04 9.25
CA LEU A 153 -9.60 -9.18 8.75
C LEU A 153 -8.55 -9.65 9.78
N GLU A 154 -7.89 -8.70 10.46
CA GLU A 154 -6.98 -9.02 11.57
C GLU A 154 -7.71 -9.76 12.69
N LYS A 155 -8.86 -9.25 13.11
CA LYS A 155 -9.67 -9.86 14.18
C LYS A 155 -10.16 -11.25 13.79
N ALA A 156 -10.68 -11.41 12.57
CA ALA A 156 -11.11 -12.72 12.08
C ALA A 156 -9.97 -13.75 12.10
N ALA A 157 -8.77 -13.36 11.68
CA ALA A 157 -7.59 -14.21 11.71
C ALA A 157 -7.12 -14.52 13.16
N GLU A 158 -7.13 -13.54 14.05
CA GLU A 158 -6.80 -13.72 15.47
C GLU A 158 -7.78 -14.63 16.19
N ASP A 159 -9.07 -14.55 15.86
CA ASP A 159 -10.12 -15.41 16.43
C ASP A 159 -9.93 -16.89 16.05
N VAL A 160 -9.43 -17.16 14.85
CA VAL A 160 -9.11 -18.52 14.39
C VAL A 160 -7.79 -19.01 14.97
N GLY A 161 -6.71 -18.25 14.80
CA GLY A 161 -5.34 -18.64 15.12
C GLY A 161 -4.94 -18.41 16.59
N LYS A 162 -5.81 -17.74 17.39
CA LYS A 162 -5.55 -17.39 18.80
C LYS A 162 -4.20 -16.71 19.04
N LYS A 163 -3.69 -16.00 18.05
CA LYS A 163 -2.39 -15.29 18.08
C LYS A 163 -1.18 -16.18 18.27
N VAL A 164 -1.29 -17.47 17.97
CA VAL A 164 -0.16 -18.40 18.00
C VAL A 164 0.86 -18.00 16.93
N MET A 165 2.14 -17.88 17.31
CA MET A 165 3.22 -17.50 16.41
C MET A 165 4.58 -18.04 16.92
N PRO A 166 5.35 -18.77 16.13
CA PRO A 166 5.03 -19.24 14.78
C PRO A 166 3.91 -20.28 14.77
N LEU A 167 3.10 -20.30 13.72
CA LEU A 167 2.11 -21.34 13.46
C LEU A 167 2.72 -22.32 12.45
N SER A 168 2.83 -23.60 12.79
CA SER A 168 3.42 -24.62 11.92
C SER A 168 2.48 -25.06 10.79
N ALA A 169 3.00 -25.82 9.84
CA ALA A 169 2.16 -26.44 8.79
C ALA A 169 1.18 -27.44 9.39
N GLU A 170 1.62 -28.21 10.40
CA GLU A 170 0.83 -29.20 11.13
C GLU A 170 -0.31 -28.51 11.90
N ASP A 171 -0.03 -27.40 12.58
CA ASP A 171 -1.06 -26.62 13.28
C ASP A 171 -2.10 -26.08 12.29
N THR A 172 -1.65 -25.62 11.12
CA THR A 172 -2.55 -25.11 10.06
C THR A 172 -3.42 -26.23 9.49
N MET A 173 -2.86 -27.44 9.29
CA MET A 173 -3.64 -28.63 8.90
C MET A 173 -4.65 -29.03 9.99
N ALA A 174 -4.26 -28.95 11.27
CA ALA A 174 -5.17 -29.21 12.38
C ALA A 174 -6.33 -28.20 12.45
N LEU A 175 -6.05 -26.92 12.15
CA LEU A 175 -7.10 -25.90 12.01
C LEU A 175 -8.06 -26.22 10.87
N CYS A 176 -7.56 -26.61 9.69
CA CYS A 176 -8.42 -27.08 8.58
C CYS A 176 -9.34 -28.20 9.01
N LYS A 177 -8.79 -29.24 9.68
CA LYS A 177 -9.58 -30.37 10.17
C LYS A 177 -10.65 -29.94 11.19
N LYS A 178 -10.29 -29.07 12.13
CA LYS A 178 -11.22 -28.52 13.13
C LYS A 178 -12.39 -27.77 12.49
N MET A 179 -12.15 -27.12 11.36
CA MET A 179 -13.16 -26.41 10.58
C MET A 179 -13.93 -27.30 9.61
N GLY A 180 -13.69 -28.63 9.63
CA GLY A 180 -14.35 -29.57 8.72
C GLY A 180 -13.89 -29.48 7.27
N LEU A 181 -12.69 -28.94 7.04
CA LEU A 181 -12.05 -28.91 5.74
C LEU A 181 -11.22 -30.18 5.53
N LYS A 182 -11.47 -30.88 4.44
CA LYS A 182 -10.73 -32.08 4.05
C LYS A 182 -9.57 -31.69 3.14
N ILE A 183 -8.37 -32.18 3.43
CA ILE A 183 -7.20 -31.97 2.56
C ILE A 183 -7.02 -33.22 1.69
N SER A 184 -6.95 -33.04 0.38
CA SER A 184 -6.66 -34.05 -0.63
C SER A 184 -5.41 -33.66 -1.40
N TRP A 185 -4.51 -34.61 -1.63
CA TRP A 185 -3.24 -34.34 -2.29
C TRP A 185 -3.32 -34.76 -3.77
N PHE A 186 -2.70 -33.96 -4.64
CA PHE A 186 -2.52 -34.29 -6.05
C PHE A 186 -1.08 -34.02 -6.49
N ASP A 187 -0.58 -34.81 -7.43
CA ASP A 187 0.73 -34.59 -8.04
C ASP A 187 0.55 -34.00 -9.44
N ARG A 188 1.08 -32.79 -9.63
CA ARG A 188 1.18 -32.17 -10.95
C ARG A 188 2.46 -31.34 -11.01
N ALA A 189 3.23 -31.57 -12.08
CA ALA A 189 4.42 -30.78 -12.38
C ALA A 189 4.03 -29.35 -12.82
N PRO A 190 4.95 -28.40 -12.75
CA PRO A 190 4.76 -27.08 -13.35
C PRO A 190 4.61 -27.22 -14.87
N ASP A 191 3.62 -26.54 -15.42
CA ASP A 191 3.45 -26.41 -16.87
C ASP A 191 4.34 -25.25 -17.37
N ILE A 192 5.04 -25.46 -18.48
CA ILE A 192 5.80 -24.41 -19.15
C ILE A 192 4.82 -23.68 -20.07
N ILE A 193 4.66 -22.39 -19.87
CA ILE A 193 3.90 -21.55 -20.79
C ILE A 193 4.90 -21.06 -21.84
N GLU A 194 4.69 -21.47 -23.08
CA GLU A 194 5.38 -20.87 -24.22
C GLU A 194 4.79 -19.46 -24.42
N ASP A 195 5.49 -18.46 -23.89
CA ASP A 195 5.20 -17.08 -24.18
C ASP A 195 5.90 -16.69 -25.50
N PRO A 196 5.25 -15.94 -26.40
CA PRO A 196 5.89 -15.43 -27.62
C PRO A 196 7.23 -14.73 -27.37
N ASP A 197 7.42 -14.16 -26.19
CA ASP A 197 8.65 -13.48 -25.77
C ASP A 197 9.69 -14.43 -25.12
N ASN A 198 9.47 -15.75 -25.20
CA ASN A 198 10.40 -16.83 -24.78
C ASN A 198 10.97 -16.71 -23.36
N THR A 199 10.17 -16.22 -22.41
CA THR A 199 10.61 -16.02 -21.02
C THR A 199 10.69 -17.31 -20.20
N GLY A 200 10.20 -18.43 -20.72
CA GLY A 200 10.29 -19.76 -20.09
C GLY A 200 9.64 -19.86 -18.72
N PHE A 201 8.63 -19.02 -18.42
CA PHE A 201 7.94 -19.05 -17.14
C PHE A 201 7.19 -20.35 -16.94
N LYS A 202 7.37 -20.91 -15.75
CA LYS A 202 6.64 -22.09 -15.30
C LYS A 202 5.43 -21.67 -14.49
N THR A 203 4.29 -22.30 -14.76
CA THR A 203 3.07 -22.14 -13.99
C THR A 203 2.80 -23.38 -13.16
N LEU A 204 2.46 -23.21 -11.90
CA LEU A 204 2.10 -24.28 -10.98
C LEU A 204 0.78 -23.98 -10.29
N VAL A 205 -0.20 -24.87 -10.45
CA VAL A 205 -1.37 -24.90 -9.57
C VAL A 205 -0.93 -25.51 -8.24
N ARG A 206 -0.93 -24.71 -7.19
CA ARG A 206 -0.49 -25.10 -5.84
C ARG A 206 -1.60 -25.77 -5.06
N SER A 207 -2.76 -25.13 -5.05
CA SER A 207 -3.93 -25.63 -4.35
C SER A 207 -5.21 -25.02 -4.93
N PHE A 208 -6.33 -25.66 -4.71
CA PHE A 208 -7.66 -25.12 -5.01
C PHE A 208 -8.70 -25.68 -4.05
N PHE A 209 -9.78 -24.92 -3.89
CA PHE A 209 -10.92 -25.33 -3.07
C PHE A 209 -12.03 -25.89 -3.95
N ASP A 210 -12.60 -27.02 -3.54
CA ASP A 210 -13.77 -27.61 -4.15
C ASP A 210 -14.87 -27.78 -3.12
N ALA A 211 -16.06 -27.25 -3.45
CA ALA A 211 -17.20 -27.31 -2.55
C ALA A 211 -17.65 -28.76 -2.32
N PRO A 212 -18.17 -29.11 -1.15
CA PRO A 212 -18.49 -28.26 -0.03
C PRO A 212 -17.37 -28.02 1.00
N GLY A 213 -16.21 -28.63 0.87
CA GLY A 213 -15.18 -28.48 1.91
C GLY A 213 -13.89 -29.23 1.65
N THR A 214 -13.52 -29.53 0.40
CA THR A 214 -12.26 -30.21 0.07
C THR A 214 -11.24 -29.23 -0.48
N ILE A 215 -10.05 -29.21 0.13
CA ILE A 215 -8.89 -28.46 -0.35
C ILE A 215 -7.98 -29.46 -1.06
N TYR A 216 -7.75 -29.24 -2.34
CA TYR A 216 -6.77 -30.01 -3.11
C TYR A 216 -5.44 -29.28 -3.05
N VAL A 217 -4.36 -29.98 -2.66
CA VAL A 217 -3.03 -29.42 -2.46
C VAL A 217 -2.00 -30.21 -3.26
N ASN A 218 -1.15 -29.51 -3.99
CA ASN A 218 -0.08 -30.14 -4.74
C ASN A 218 0.98 -30.73 -3.81
N GLU A 219 1.34 -32.01 -4.00
CA GLU A 219 2.31 -32.73 -3.18
C GLU A 219 3.68 -32.08 -3.09
N ARG A 220 4.05 -31.28 -4.10
CA ARG A 220 5.30 -30.51 -4.10
C ARG A 220 5.40 -29.56 -2.92
N LEU A 221 4.27 -29.06 -2.40
CA LEU A 221 4.25 -28.19 -1.23
C LEU A 221 4.64 -28.88 0.08
N LYS A 222 4.64 -30.23 0.13
CA LYS A 222 5.15 -30.97 1.30
C LYS A 222 6.62 -30.64 1.58
N LYS A 223 7.40 -30.31 0.55
CA LYS A 223 8.81 -29.89 0.68
C LYS A 223 8.99 -28.41 1.03
N HIS A 224 7.90 -27.64 1.08
CA HIS A 224 7.90 -26.19 1.28
C HIS A 224 6.87 -25.78 2.36
N PRO A 225 7.09 -26.12 3.64
CA PRO A 225 6.10 -25.94 4.72
C PRO A 225 5.62 -24.50 4.85
N ALA A 226 6.48 -23.50 4.64
CA ALA A 226 6.11 -22.09 4.68
C ALA A 226 5.07 -21.70 3.59
N ARG A 227 5.13 -22.35 2.44
CA ARG A 227 4.16 -22.14 1.36
C ARG A 227 2.89 -22.96 1.58
N LEU A 228 3.03 -24.19 2.04
CA LEU A 228 1.91 -25.06 2.38
C LEU A 228 0.98 -24.37 3.37
N LYS A 229 1.53 -23.91 4.50
CA LYS A 229 0.70 -23.27 5.53
C LYS A 229 0.07 -21.97 5.07
N TYR A 230 0.73 -21.21 4.17
CA TYR A 230 0.13 -20.01 3.58
C TYR A 230 -1.07 -20.34 2.69
N ASP A 231 -0.97 -21.36 1.84
CA ASP A 231 -2.09 -21.79 0.98
C ASP A 231 -3.25 -22.32 1.82
N LEU A 232 -2.97 -23.16 2.83
CA LEU A 232 -3.99 -23.64 3.76
C LEU A 232 -4.65 -22.48 4.52
N ALA A 233 -3.87 -21.49 4.98
CA ALA A 233 -4.38 -20.30 5.65
C ALA A 233 -5.28 -19.47 4.73
N THR A 234 -4.97 -19.39 3.42
CA THR A 234 -5.82 -18.72 2.43
C THR A 234 -7.18 -19.42 2.30
N HIS A 235 -7.20 -20.77 2.26
CA HIS A 235 -8.45 -21.54 2.19
C HIS A 235 -9.25 -21.48 3.51
N ILE A 236 -8.56 -21.41 4.67
CA ILE A 236 -9.21 -21.12 5.95
C ILE A 236 -9.88 -19.74 5.88
N GLY A 237 -9.19 -18.73 5.37
CA GLY A 237 -9.73 -17.38 5.15
C GLY A 237 -10.99 -17.40 4.30
N HIS A 238 -10.96 -18.13 3.19
CA HIS A 238 -12.13 -18.28 2.33
C HIS A 238 -13.33 -18.93 3.05
N SER A 239 -13.07 -19.93 3.89
CA SER A 239 -14.13 -20.56 4.70
C SER A 239 -14.69 -19.64 5.79
N VAL A 240 -13.86 -18.77 6.38
CA VAL A 240 -14.26 -17.87 7.48
C VAL A 240 -14.97 -16.62 6.98
N LEU A 241 -14.45 -16.04 5.90
CA LEU A 241 -14.90 -14.73 5.41
C LEU A 241 -16.06 -14.85 4.41
N HIS A 242 -16.17 -15.97 3.69
CA HIS A 242 -17.10 -16.13 2.56
C HIS A 242 -18.01 -17.33 2.68
N ASP A 243 -18.09 -17.93 3.86
CA ASP A 243 -19.04 -18.99 4.24
C ASP A 243 -19.11 -20.16 3.23
N ARG A 244 -18.00 -20.45 2.54
CA ARG A 244 -17.87 -21.53 1.54
C ARG A 244 -18.86 -21.42 0.39
N ASP A 245 -19.18 -20.23 -0.07
CA ASP A 245 -20.24 -19.91 -1.02
C ASP A 245 -20.08 -20.50 -2.44
N GLY A 246 -19.21 -21.49 -2.61
CA GLY A 246 -19.02 -22.25 -3.85
C GLY A 246 -18.19 -21.53 -4.92
N LEU A 247 -17.67 -20.35 -4.67
CA LEU A 247 -16.74 -19.71 -5.59
C LEU A 247 -15.40 -20.44 -5.59
N ARG A 248 -14.93 -20.79 -6.77
CA ARG A 248 -13.67 -21.51 -6.94
C ARG A 248 -12.50 -20.58 -6.63
N SER A 249 -11.74 -20.91 -5.58
CA SER A 249 -10.47 -20.26 -5.28
C SER A 249 -9.33 -21.14 -5.75
N ILE A 250 -8.54 -20.67 -6.70
CA ILE A 250 -7.38 -21.38 -7.24
C ILE A 250 -6.12 -20.58 -6.91
N SER A 251 -5.24 -21.17 -6.11
CA SER A 251 -3.92 -20.61 -5.81
C SER A 251 -2.90 -21.12 -6.84
N ALA A 252 -2.49 -20.26 -7.75
CA ALA A 252 -1.47 -20.57 -8.74
C ALA A 252 -0.34 -19.55 -8.72
N VAL A 253 0.85 -19.95 -9.17
CA VAL A 253 2.02 -19.09 -9.33
C VAL A 253 2.64 -19.29 -10.71
N GLY A 254 3.43 -18.32 -11.13
CA GLY A 254 4.08 -18.29 -12.44
C GLY A 254 3.20 -17.62 -13.49
N GLY A 255 3.74 -17.39 -14.65
CA GLY A 255 3.18 -16.80 -15.87
C GLY A 255 1.76 -16.22 -15.87
N ASN A 256 1.25 -15.84 -16.98
CA ASN A 256 -0.09 -15.22 -17.15
C ASN A 256 -1.26 -16.20 -16.89
N THR A 257 -1.27 -16.91 -15.78
CA THR A 257 -2.32 -17.89 -15.45
C THR A 257 -3.73 -17.29 -15.40
N PHE A 258 -3.83 -15.97 -15.33
CA PHE A 258 -5.10 -15.26 -15.28
C PHE A 258 -5.26 -14.19 -16.36
N ASP A 259 -4.20 -13.89 -17.11
CA ASP A 259 -4.23 -13.06 -18.31
C ASP A 259 -4.30 -13.94 -19.56
N ALA A 260 -4.88 -15.12 -19.47
CA ALA A 260 -5.19 -15.87 -20.67
C ALA A 260 -5.94 -14.92 -21.60
N LYS A 261 -5.25 -14.44 -22.63
CA LYS A 261 -5.88 -13.84 -23.79
C LYS A 261 -6.88 -14.89 -24.27
N SER A 262 -8.10 -14.83 -23.74
CA SER A 262 -9.20 -15.43 -24.46
C SER A 262 -9.25 -14.62 -25.75
N TRP A 263 -8.84 -15.23 -26.83
CA TRP A 263 -8.91 -14.70 -28.19
C TRP A 263 -10.39 -14.57 -28.60
N SER A 264 -11.19 -13.88 -27.78
CA SER A 264 -12.52 -13.48 -28.17
C SER A 264 -12.39 -12.08 -28.75
N THR A 265 -12.61 -12.00 -30.05
CA THR A 265 -12.79 -10.78 -30.83
C THR A 265 -14.01 -9.95 -30.41
N GLN A 266 -14.65 -10.27 -29.29
CA GLN A 266 -15.73 -9.50 -28.71
C GLN A 266 -15.17 -8.52 -27.70
N ALA A 267 -15.64 -7.27 -27.74
CA ALA A 267 -15.36 -6.24 -26.77
C ALA A 267 -15.55 -6.81 -25.35
N GLN A 268 -14.45 -6.94 -24.58
CA GLN A 268 -14.48 -7.51 -23.24
C GLN A 268 -15.17 -6.49 -22.32
N THR A 269 -16.42 -6.76 -21.99
CA THR A 269 -17.09 -6.06 -20.90
C THR A 269 -16.42 -6.46 -19.59
N VAL A 270 -16.13 -5.49 -18.75
CA VAL A 270 -15.62 -5.73 -17.38
C VAL A 270 -16.70 -6.51 -16.62
N ASP A 271 -16.46 -7.81 -16.35
CA ASP A 271 -17.39 -8.63 -15.59
C ASP A 271 -17.23 -8.31 -14.10
N SER A 272 -18.34 -7.98 -13.44
CA SER A 272 -18.38 -7.76 -11.98
C SER A 272 -17.90 -8.98 -11.18
N LYS A 273 -18.04 -10.19 -11.74
CA LYS A 273 -17.52 -11.42 -11.12
C LYS A 273 -16.00 -11.41 -11.02
N ASP A 274 -15.30 -10.89 -12.01
CA ASP A 274 -13.84 -10.79 -11.98
C ASP A 274 -13.35 -9.87 -10.86
N ILE A 275 -14.06 -8.76 -10.65
CA ILE A 275 -13.76 -7.82 -9.56
C ILE A 275 -14.01 -8.49 -8.21
N LEU A 276 -15.15 -9.21 -8.07
CA LEU A 276 -15.47 -9.93 -6.85
C LEU A 276 -14.45 -11.02 -6.52
N HIS A 277 -13.99 -11.79 -7.54
CA HIS A 277 -12.94 -12.78 -7.37
C HIS A 277 -11.62 -12.15 -6.90
N ALA A 278 -11.20 -11.07 -7.54
CA ALA A 278 -9.99 -10.34 -7.15
C ALA A 278 -10.09 -9.82 -5.70
N TRP A 279 -11.25 -9.30 -5.30
CA TRP A 279 -11.50 -8.82 -3.94
C TRP A 279 -11.39 -9.95 -2.91
N ARG A 280 -12.02 -11.09 -3.15
CA ARG A 280 -11.95 -12.26 -2.25
C ARG A 280 -10.53 -12.84 -2.15
N ASP A 281 -9.82 -12.91 -3.26
CA ASP A 281 -8.41 -13.31 -3.26
C ASP A 281 -7.57 -12.38 -2.39
N PHE A 282 -7.84 -11.07 -2.43
CA PHE A 282 -7.20 -10.09 -1.56
C PHE A 282 -7.51 -10.32 -0.09
N GLU A 283 -8.80 -10.43 0.29
CA GLU A 283 -9.22 -10.64 1.67
C GLU A 283 -8.63 -11.93 2.25
N CYS A 284 -8.68 -13.04 1.49
CA CYS A 284 -8.11 -14.32 1.91
C CYS A 284 -6.58 -14.27 2.02
N SER A 285 -5.91 -13.56 1.11
CA SER A 285 -4.46 -13.36 1.15
C SER A 285 -4.03 -12.51 2.35
N PHE A 286 -4.79 -11.46 2.67
CA PHE A 286 -4.55 -10.63 3.85
C PHE A 286 -4.80 -11.43 5.14
N PHE A 287 -5.92 -12.13 5.21
CA PHE A 287 -6.27 -13.02 6.32
C PHE A 287 -5.17 -14.06 6.57
N ALA A 288 -4.67 -14.73 5.52
CA ALA A 288 -3.61 -15.71 5.63
C ALA A 288 -2.32 -15.09 6.23
N GLY A 289 -1.95 -13.90 5.77
CA GLY A 289 -0.85 -13.14 6.37
C GLY A 289 -1.09 -12.82 7.84
N ALA A 290 -2.30 -12.42 8.21
CA ALA A 290 -2.69 -12.09 9.58
C ALA A 290 -2.75 -13.33 10.50
N LEU A 291 -3.21 -14.48 9.97
CA LEU A 291 -3.26 -15.75 10.69
C LEU A 291 -1.85 -16.25 11.04
N LEU A 292 -0.93 -16.25 10.06
CA LEU A 292 0.45 -16.73 10.23
C LEU A 292 1.34 -15.75 11.01
N CYS A 293 1.04 -14.47 10.91
CA CYS A 293 1.81 -13.39 11.52
C CYS A 293 0.85 -12.38 12.19
N PRO A 294 0.24 -12.70 13.34
CA PRO A 294 -0.72 -11.85 14.05
C PRO A 294 -0.12 -10.47 14.36
N LYS A 295 -0.93 -9.41 14.28
CA LYS A 295 -0.48 -8.01 14.27
C LYS A 295 0.46 -7.65 15.42
N ILE A 296 0.02 -7.83 16.66
CA ILE A 296 0.79 -7.40 17.84
C ILE A 296 2.03 -8.26 18.07
N PRO A 297 1.95 -9.61 18.10
CA PRO A 297 3.14 -10.45 18.24
C PRO A 297 4.18 -10.19 17.15
N THR A 298 3.75 -10.08 15.89
CA THR A 298 4.66 -9.82 14.77
C THR A 298 5.32 -8.45 14.87
N ARG A 299 4.58 -7.40 15.23
CA ARG A 299 5.15 -6.05 15.46
C ARG A 299 6.25 -6.07 16.52
N GLN A 300 5.99 -6.71 17.66
CA GLN A 300 6.96 -6.83 18.75
C GLN A 300 8.18 -7.65 18.35
N PHE A 301 7.95 -8.70 17.58
CA PHE A 301 9.01 -9.56 17.06
C PHE A 301 9.91 -8.79 16.08
N LEU A 302 9.31 -8.11 15.10
CA LEU A 302 10.04 -7.31 14.11
C LEU A 302 10.83 -6.17 14.75
N GLY A 303 10.26 -5.48 15.74
CA GLY A 303 10.97 -4.43 16.49
C GLY A 303 12.22 -4.96 17.21
N ARG A 304 12.14 -6.16 17.83
CA ARG A 304 13.29 -6.81 18.48
C ARG A 304 14.35 -7.30 17.50
N HIS A 305 13.97 -7.64 16.28
CA HIS A 305 14.86 -8.13 15.22
C HIS A 305 15.18 -7.05 14.17
N ALA A 306 14.94 -5.78 14.50
CA ALA A 306 15.25 -4.62 13.67
C ALA A 306 14.79 -4.77 12.19
N TYR A 307 13.62 -5.40 11.99
CA TYR A 307 13.02 -5.68 10.67
C TYR A 307 13.91 -6.51 9.73
N SER A 308 14.82 -7.31 10.27
CA SER A 308 15.68 -8.18 9.47
C SER A 308 14.89 -9.23 8.68
N LEU A 309 15.27 -9.49 7.43
CA LEU A 309 14.65 -10.54 6.59
C LEU A 309 14.89 -11.97 7.11
N GLU A 310 15.90 -12.19 7.96
CA GLU A 310 16.09 -13.47 8.65
C GLU A 310 14.88 -13.85 9.53
N SER A 311 14.08 -12.86 9.93
CA SER A 311 12.80 -13.05 10.63
C SER A 311 11.85 -13.98 9.87
N ALA A 312 11.94 -14.05 8.54
CA ALA A 312 11.11 -14.96 7.74
C ALA A 312 11.36 -16.42 8.08
N LYS A 313 12.64 -16.78 8.29
CA LYS A 313 13.04 -18.15 8.68
C LYS A 313 12.56 -18.48 10.08
N LEU A 314 12.72 -17.54 11.03
CA LEU A 314 12.31 -17.71 12.43
C LEU A 314 10.79 -17.83 12.59
N LEU A 315 10.03 -17.16 11.73
CA LEU A 315 8.57 -17.24 11.68
C LEU A 315 8.08 -18.35 10.74
N GLU A 316 9.01 -19.04 10.08
CA GLU A 316 8.71 -20.09 9.10
C GLU A 316 7.76 -19.61 7.98
N VAL A 317 7.88 -18.37 7.53
CA VAL A 317 7.11 -17.83 6.42
C VAL A 317 8.02 -17.46 5.24
N SER A 318 7.45 -17.29 4.05
CA SER A 318 8.25 -16.79 2.93
C SER A 318 8.61 -15.32 3.12
N THR A 319 9.75 -14.90 2.57
CA THR A 319 10.19 -13.50 2.61
C THR A 319 9.14 -12.55 2.04
N ALA A 320 8.43 -12.96 0.98
CA ALA A 320 7.35 -12.18 0.40
C ALA A 320 6.17 -11.97 1.38
N VAL A 321 5.82 -12.99 2.15
CA VAL A 321 4.78 -12.89 3.20
C VAL A 321 5.25 -11.94 4.30
N LEU A 322 6.49 -12.10 4.78
CA LEU A 322 7.06 -11.23 5.80
C LEU A 322 7.07 -9.76 5.37
N MET A 323 7.62 -9.45 4.19
CA MET A 323 7.70 -8.08 3.69
C MET A 323 6.31 -7.44 3.52
N ARG A 324 5.34 -8.16 2.96
CA ARG A 324 3.95 -7.68 2.92
C ARG A 324 3.39 -7.45 4.32
N ARG A 325 3.72 -8.31 5.25
CA ARG A 325 3.23 -8.17 6.62
C ARG A 325 3.86 -6.99 7.35
N MET A 326 5.14 -6.66 7.08
CA MET A 326 5.78 -5.44 7.58
C MET A 326 4.96 -4.19 7.27
N THR A 327 4.42 -4.06 6.06
CA THR A 327 3.63 -2.90 5.63
C THR A 327 2.31 -2.74 6.41
N ALA A 328 1.75 -3.84 6.92
CA ALA A 328 0.46 -3.84 7.62
C ALA A 328 0.59 -3.71 9.15
N VAL A 329 1.69 -4.25 9.72
CA VAL A 329 1.85 -4.31 11.19
C VAL A 329 2.73 -3.23 11.76
N SER A 330 3.60 -2.60 10.96
CA SER A 330 4.50 -1.55 11.43
C SER A 330 3.74 -0.38 12.06
N PRO A 331 4.21 0.19 13.18
CA PRO A 331 3.68 1.45 13.70
C PRO A 331 3.97 2.62 12.75
N TYR A 332 5.08 2.58 12.03
CA TYR A 332 5.43 3.57 11.01
C TYR A 332 4.61 3.33 9.73
N PRO A 333 3.81 4.29 9.24
CA PRO A 333 2.82 4.03 8.20
C PRO A 333 3.35 4.17 6.76
N HIS A 334 4.55 4.72 6.56
CA HIS A 334 5.05 5.17 5.25
C HIS A 334 5.79 4.07 4.50
N TRP A 335 5.10 2.97 4.21
CA TRP A 335 5.65 1.79 3.54
C TRP A 335 5.24 1.69 2.08
N HIS A 336 6.08 1.00 1.29
CA HIS A 336 5.73 0.44 -0.01
C HIS A 336 6.23 -1.01 -0.14
N TYR A 337 5.67 -1.74 -1.10
CA TYR A 337 6.05 -3.10 -1.43
C TYR A 337 5.91 -3.33 -2.93
N PHE A 338 6.90 -3.98 -3.52
CA PHE A 338 6.91 -4.44 -4.91
C PHE A 338 7.28 -5.91 -5.00
N ASP A 339 6.63 -6.61 -5.93
CA ASP A 339 6.96 -7.98 -6.34
C ASP A 339 7.15 -7.96 -7.86
N ALA A 340 8.38 -8.17 -8.33
CA ALA A 340 8.77 -8.01 -9.72
C ALA A 340 9.31 -9.31 -10.31
N TYR A 341 8.78 -9.67 -11.47
CA TYR A 341 9.25 -10.79 -12.28
C TYR A 341 10.04 -10.29 -13.50
N PRO A 342 11.04 -11.06 -13.97
CA PRO A 342 11.72 -10.75 -15.22
C PRO A 342 10.73 -10.68 -16.41
N PRO A 343 10.98 -9.88 -17.44
CA PRO A 343 12.08 -8.92 -17.54
C PRO A 343 11.86 -7.65 -16.70
N GLY A 344 10.62 -7.28 -16.34
CA GLY A 344 10.29 -6.08 -15.58
C GLY A 344 8.80 -5.96 -15.24
N LYS A 345 8.11 -7.08 -15.01
CA LYS A 345 6.67 -7.11 -14.69
C LYS A 345 6.44 -6.98 -13.19
N LEU A 346 5.77 -5.91 -12.76
CA LEU A 346 5.29 -5.76 -11.38
C LEU A 346 4.00 -6.58 -11.18
N ARG A 347 4.08 -7.65 -10.40
CA ARG A 347 2.93 -8.52 -10.09
C ARG A 347 2.12 -8.02 -8.90
N ALA A 348 2.80 -7.56 -7.85
CA ALA A 348 2.14 -6.99 -6.68
C ALA A 348 2.77 -5.65 -6.32
N VAL A 349 1.92 -4.69 -5.96
CA VAL A 349 2.31 -3.33 -5.65
C VAL A 349 1.47 -2.82 -4.48
N TYR A 350 2.15 -2.22 -3.49
CA TYR A 350 1.55 -1.40 -2.44
C TYR A 350 2.38 -0.13 -2.27
N ARG A 351 1.75 1.04 -2.18
CA ARG A 351 2.40 2.36 -2.15
C ARG A 351 1.83 3.28 -1.09
N GLY A 352 1.72 2.79 0.14
CA GLY A 352 1.18 3.59 1.26
C GLY A 352 1.96 4.87 1.55
N ASN A 353 3.19 4.99 1.08
CA ASN A 353 4.03 6.19 1.16
C ASN A 353 3.99 7.08 -0.10
N GLY A 354 3.13 6.76 -1.07
CA GLY A 354 2.98 7.56 -2.29
C GLY A 354 4.13 7.45 -3.29
N ILE A 355 5.03 6.46 -3.17
CA ILE A 355 6.09 6.25 -4.16
C ILE A 355 5.48 6.10 -5.57
N PRO A 356 5.93 6.83 -6.59
CA PRO A 356 5.39 6.67 -7.94
C PRO A 356 5.69 5.27 -8.47
N LEU A 357 4.89 4.80 -9.43
CA LEU A 357 5.27 3.62 -10.20
C LEU A 357 6.40 3.99 -11.15
N PRO A 358 7.38 3.08 -11.33
CA PRO A 358 8.46 3.29 -12.30
C PRO A 358 7.94 3.44 -13.74
N TRP A 359 6.80 2.82 -14.01
CA TRP A 359 6.02 2.97 -15.24
C TRP A 359 4.56 3.06 -14.84
N GLY A 360 3.79 3.89 -15.47
CA GLY A 360 2.44 4.24 -15.07
C GLY A 360 1.46 3.10 -14.82
N ASN A 361 1.70 1.86 -15.30
CA ASN A 361 0.78 0.74 -15.11
C ASN A 361 1.52 -0.59 -15.00
N LEU A 362 0.78 -1.67 -14.69
CA LEU A 362 1.17 -3.07 -14.66
C LEU A 362 1.71 -3.60 -16.01
N ILE A 363 2.27 -2.72 -16.82
CA ILE A 363 2.85 -3.05 -18.12
C ILE A 363 4.19 -3.74 -17.89
N GLU A 364 4.41 -4.81 -18.63
CA GLU A 364 5.69 -5.49 -18.71
C GLU A 364 6.70 -4.62 -19.47
N MET A 365 7.88 -4.47 -18.89
CA MET A 365 8.98 -3.68 -19.46
C MET A 365 10.17 -4.60 -19.72
N ASN A 366 10.59 -4.70 -20.97
CA ASN A 366 11.73 -5.54 -21.35
C ASN A 366 13.06 -5.04 -20.78
N ASP A 367 13.13 -3.76 -20.44
CA ASP A 367 14.35 -3.11 -19.99
C ASP A 367 14.06 -2.09 -18.86
N PRO A 368 13.75 -2.56 -17.61
CA PRO A 368 13.41 -1.71 -16.48
C PRO A 368 14.61 -0.89 -15.96
N CYS A 369 14.35 0.34 -15.49
CA CYS A 369 15.40 1.24 -15.02
C CYS A 369 16.10 0.70 -13.75
N THR A 370 17.40 0.51 -13.83
CA THR A 370 18.21 -0.07 -12.74
C THR A 370 18.44 0.87 -11.56
N HIS A 371 18.05 2.15 -11.64
CA HIS A 371 18.08 3.05 -10.48
C HIS A 371 17.02 2.70 -9.45
N TRP A 372 15.94 2.02 -9.86
CA TRP A 372 14.95 1.49 -8.92
C TRP A 372 15.48 0.26 -8.20
N ALA A 373 15.44 0.26 -6.87
CA ALA A 373 15.98 -0.82 -6.05
C ALA A 373 15.47 -2.21 -6.46
N VAL A 374 14.17 -2.33 -6.77
CA VAL A 374 13.55 -3.59 -7.20
C VAL A 374 14.10 -4.09 -8.53
N PHE A 375 14.32 -3.21 -9.51
CA PHE A 375 14.85 -3.60 -10.82
C PHE A 375 16.36 -3.74 -10.84
N ASN A 376 17.05 -3.00 -9.96
CA ASN A 376 18.47 -3.23 -9.73
C ASN A 376 18.71 -4.66 -9.26
N MET A 377 17.94 -5.12 -8.26
CA MET A 377 18.04 -6.48 -7.75
C MET A 377 17.58 -7.52 -8.80
N LEU A 378 16.63 -7.18 -9.67
CA LEU A 378 16.17 -8.06 -10.74
C LEU A 378 17.30 -8.37 -11.75
N ASN A 379 18.18 -7.40 -11.99
CA ASN A 379 19.34 -7.53 -12.89
C ASN A 379 20.63 -8.00 -12.18
N ALA A 380 20.68 -7.92 -10.85
CA ALA A 380 21.84 -8.36 -10.08
C ALA A 380 22.00 -9.89 -10.14
N LYS A 381 23.25 -10.37 -10.08
CA LYS A 381 23.58 -11.79 -10.06
C LYS A 381 23.63 -12.39 -8.64
N THR A 382 23.19 -11.63 -7.63
CA THR A 382 23.23 -12.04 -6.22
C THR A 382 21.86 -12.48 -5.70
N GLU A 383 21.85 -13.44 -4.79
CA GLU A 383 20.66 -13.83 -4.01
C GLU A 383 20.65 -13.18 -2.62
N LYS A 384 21.73 -12.45 -2.24
CA LYS A 384 21.79 -11.76 -0.95
C LYS A 384 20.89 -10.53 -0.96
N PRO A 385 20.19 -10.23 0.15
CA PRO A 385 19.46 -8.98 0.28
C PRO A 385 20.37 -7.77 0.04
N ALA A 386 19.80 -6.73 -0.56
CA ALA A 386 20.49 -5.46 -0.79
C ALA A 386 19.60 -4.30 -0.37
N SER A 387 20.16 -3.44 0.46
CA SER A 387 19.52 -2.20 0.90
C SER A 387 19.98 -1.04 0.02
N ARG A 388 19.05 -0.12 -0.32
CA ARG A 388 19.36 1.06 -1.14
C ARG A 388 18.58 2.27 -0.70
N ILE A 389 19.22 3.42 -0.82
CA ILE A 389 18.60 4.73 -0.66
C ILE A 389 18.23 5.26 -2.05
N SER A 390 17.02 5.78 -2.18
CA SER A 390 16.52 6.35 -3.42
C SER A 390 15.97 7.74 -3.16
N VAL A 391 16.43 8.71 -3.93
CA VAL A 391 15.96 10.09 -3.86
C VAL A 391 15.07 10.41 -5.04
N LEU A 392 13.93 11.02 -4.77
CA LEU A 392 12.99 11.52 -5.77
C LEU A 392 12.88 13.02 -5.63
N ARG A 393 13.03 13.74 -6.74
CA ARG A 393 12.69 15.15 -6.84
C ARG A 393 11.89 15.42 -8.11
N ASN A 394 10.69 15.92 -7.93
CA ASN A 394 9.78 16.25 -9.01
C ASN A 394 9.08 17.57 -8.71
N GLY A 395 9.67 18.68 -9.15
CA GLY A 395 9.22 20.02 -8.74
C GLY A 395 9.37 20.21 -7.23
N ASP A 396 8.27 20.56 -6.58
CA ASP A 396 8.19 20.79 -5.13
C ASP A 396 8.06 19.47 -4.32
N ASP A 397 7.88 18.31 -4.97
CA ASP A 397 7.77 17.02 -4.29
C ASP A 397 9.15 16.38 -4.17
N ALA A 398 9.69 16.44 -2.97
CA ALA A 398 10.96 15.84 -2.61
C ALA A 398 10.75 14.67 -1.64
N ARG A 399 11.35 13.51 -1.92
CA ARG A 399 11.16 12.27 -1.15
C ARG A 399 12.45 11.49 -1.00
N LEU A 400 12.55 10.82 0.12
CA LEU A 400 13.70 9.98 0.44
C LEU A 400 13.24 8.59 0.87
N TYR A 401 13.44 7.62 0.00
CA TYR A 401 13.07 6.24 0.24
C TYR A 401 14.28 5.40 0.61
N CYS A 402 14.09 4.46 1.53
CA CYS A 402 15.03 3.40 1.78
C CYS A 402 14.34 2.05 1.52
N CYS A 403 14.98 1.18 0.75
CA CYS A 403 14.41 -0.08 0.28
C CYS A 403 15.34 -1.24 0.59
N GLU A 404 14.75 -2.38 0.98
CA GLU A 404 15.41 -3.67 1.04
C GLU A 404 14.84 -4.57 -0.03
N SER A 405 15.69 -5.10 -0.89
CA SER A 405 15.31 -5.97 -2.02
C SER A 405 16.01 -7.31 -1.93
N VAL A 406 15.33 -8.38 -2.30
CA VAL A 406 15.91 -9.72 -2.32
C VAL A 406 15.32 -10.56 -3.44
N ARG A 407 16.18 -11.35 -4.09
CA ARG A 407 15.78 -12.33 -5.07
C ARG A 407 15.29 -13.59 -4.36
N VAL A 408 14.14 -14.07 -4.77
CA VAL A 408 13.51 -15.29 -4.24
C VAL A 408 12.97 -16.16 -5.38
N LYS A 409 12.65 -17.41 -5.08
CA LYS A 409 11.98 -18.31 -6.02
C LYS A 409 10.54 -18.51 -5.62
N ASP A 410 9.64 -18.58 -6.59
CA ASP A 410 8.25 -18.97 -6.36
C ASP A 410 8.09 -20.51 -6.26
N ALA A 411 6.87 -21.01 -6.14
CA ALA A 411 6.62 -22.45 -6.02
C ALA A 411 6.79 -23.23 -7.34
N ALA A 412 6.87 -22.52 -8.46
CA ALA A 412 7.18 -23.09 -9.78
C ALA A 412 8.68 -22.98 -10.12
N ASP A 413 9.52 -22.54 -9.17
CA ASP A 413 10.95 -22.26 -9.32
C ASP A 413 11.28 -21.07 -10.23
N ASN A 414 10.32 -20.19 -10.51
CA ASN A 414 10.64 -18.93 -11.20
C ASN A 414 11.35 -17.99 -10.23
N SER A 415 12.42 -17.36 -10.72
CA SER A 415 13.12 -16.31 -9.97
C SER A 415 12.36 -14.98 -10.06
N HIS A 416 12.13 -14.33 -8.93
CA HIS A 416 11.54 -13.00 -8.86
C HIS A 416 12.16 -12.19 -7.73
N VAL A 417 11.87 -10.90 -7.68
CA VAL A 417 12.39 -9.99 -6.65
C VAL A 417 11.25 -9.43 -5.83
N VAL A 418 11.38 -9.53 -4.50
CA VAL A 418 10.52 -8.81 -3.57
C VAL A 418 11.30 -7.65 -2.96
N CYS A 419 10.65 -6.50 -2.86
CA CYS A 419 11.20 -5.26 -2.36
C CYS A 419 10.21 -4.64 -1.38
N ALA A 420 10.68 -4.31 -0.18
CA ALA A 420 9.94 -3.48 0.76
C ALA A 420 10.74 -2.23 1.07
N GLY A 421 10.07 -1.11 1.26
CA GLY A 421 10.75 0.13 1.58
C GLY A 421 9.87 1.11 2.34
N ILE A 422 10.51 2.12 2.88
CA ILE A 422 9.89 3.20 3.63
C ILE A 422 10.30 4.56 3.06
N ASP A 423 9.41 5.55 3.20
CA ASP A 423 9.78 6.97 3.08
C ASP A 423 10.28 7.42 4.45
N VAL A 424 11.54 7.81 4.54
CA VAL A 424 12.16 8.27 5.79
C VAL A 424 11.97 9.76 6.03
N GLY A 425 11.46 10.50 5.04
CA GLY A 425 11.25 11.95 5.12
C GLY A 425 10.44 12.39 6.34
N PRO A 426 9.22 11.86 6.57
CA PRO A 426 8.43 12.23 7.75
C PRO A 426 9.12 11.98 9.09
N ALA A 427 9.98 10.97 9.16
CA ALA A 427 10.75 10.70 10.39
C ALA A 427 11.95 11.66 10.55
N ILE A 428 12.51 12.17 9.46
CA ILE A 428 13.54 13.23 9.47
C ILE A 428 12.92 14.55 9.95
N GLU A 429 11.78 14.94 9.36
CA GLU A 429 11.06 16.16 9.74
C GLU A 429 10.64 16.15 11.23
N ALA A 430 10.22 14.99 11.74
CA ALA A 430 9.85 14.81 13.14
C ALA A 430 11.01 15.06 14.13
N GLN A 431 12.26 15.05 13.66
CA GLN A 431 13.46 15.41 14.45
C GLN A 431 13.84 16.89 14.33
N GLY A 432 13.02 17.71 13.66
CA GLY A 432 13.29 19.14 13.46
C GLY A 432 14.35 19.42 12.39
N VAL A 433 14.65 18.44 11.53
CA VAL A 433 15.58 18.59 10.42
C VAL A 433 14.80 18.99 9.17
N VAL A 434 15.28 19.97 8.42
CA VAL A 434 14.71 20.38 7.14
C VAL A 434 14.98 19.27 6.11
N LEU A 435 13.93 18.62 5.65
CA LEU A 435 14.04 17.47 4.74
C LEU A 435 14.65 17.87 3.40
N ASP A 436 14.26 19.01 2.86
CA ASP A 436 14.77 19.51 1.57
C ASP A 436 16.30 19.65 1.55
N ASP A 437 16.90 20.14 2.65
CA ASP A 437 18.37 20.26 2.76
C ASP A 437 19.05 18.88 2.65
N VAL A 438 18.48 17.85 3.27
CA VAL A 438 19.03 16.48 3.24
C VAL A 438 18.88 15.89 1.85
N ILE A 439 17.71 16.08 1.24
CA ILE A 439 17.45 15.59 -0.12
C ILE A 439 18.33 16.29 -1.13
N ASP A 440 18.48 17.63 -1.05
CA ASP A 440 19.30 18.39 -1.97
C ASP A 440 20.78 17.98 -1.91
N GLU A 441 21.29 17.74 -0.71
CA GLU A 441 22.67 17.28 -0.53
C GLU A 441 22.91 15.93 -1.24
N ILE A 442 21.99 14.97 -1.08
CA ILE A 442 22.10 13.66 -1.73
C ILE A 442 21.86 13.77 -3.24
N PHE A 443 20.84 14.55 -3.63
CA PHE A 443 20.45 14.72 -5.03
C PHE A 443 21.58 15.36 -5.85
N GLN A 444 22.23 16.41 -5.32
CA GLN A 444 23.36 17.06 -5.98
C GLN A 444 24.58 16.13 -6.08
N ALA A 445 24.86 15.34 -5.02
CA ALA A 445 25.93 14.34 -5.07
C ALA A 445 25.66 13.31 -6.19
N CYS A 446 24.43 12.83 -6.31
CA CYS A 446 24.04 11.90 -7.37
C CYS A 446 24.09 12.55 -8.76
N LEU A 447 23.64 13.80 -8.92
CA LEU A 447 23.68 14.51 -10.20
C LEU A 447 25.13 14.65 -10.73
N ASN A 448 26.07 14.90 -9.83
CA ASN A 448 27.49 15.06 -10.18
C ASN A 448 28.18 13.73 -10.49
N ASN A 449 27.48 12.59 -10.31
CA ASN A 449 28.05 11.25 -10.47
C ASN A 449 27.05 10.30 -11.18
N ASP A 450 26.59 10.68 -12.37
CA ASP A 450 25.72 9.88 -13.27
C ASP A 450 24.44 9.29 -12.63
N GLY A 451 23.91 9.99 -11.63
CA GLY A 451 22.63 9.63 -10.97
C GLY A 451 22.77 8.71 -9.76
N SER A 452 23.99 8.35 -9.37
CA SER A 452 24.28 7.52 -8.20
C SER A 452 25.49 8.05 -7.45
N ALA A 453 25.45 8.13 -6.13
CA ALA A 453 26.58 8.54 -5.30
C ALA A 453 26.45 8.00 -3.87
N MET A 454 27.59 7.89 -3.18
CA MET A 454 27.57 7.65 -1.74
C MET A 454 26.88 8.82 -1.03
N VAL A 455 26.07 8.47 -0.01
CA VAL A 455 25.35 9.49 0.78
C VAL A 455 26.35 10.39 1.50
N PRO A 456 26.26 11.72 1.37
CA PRO A 456 27.15 12.66 2.06
C PRO A 456 27.08 12.50 3.59
N SER A 457 28.19 12.77 4.28
CA SER A 457 28.37 12.46 5.70
C SER A 457 27.33 13.12 6.63
N ARG A 458 26.86 14.35 6.30
CA ARG A 458 25.82 15.05 7.07
C ARG A 458 24.49 14.32 6.92
N ALA A 459 24.05 14.07 5.69
CA ALA A 459 22.82 13.35 5.38
C ALA A 459 22.86 11.92 5.96
N ALA A 460 23.99 11.22 5.88
CA ALA A 460 24.17 9.89 6.44
C ALA A 460 23.97 9.85 7.97
N LYS A 461 24.44 10.85 8.71
CA LYS A 461 24.20 10.97 10.16
C LYS A 461 22.72 11.11 10.48
N VAL A 462 21.98 11.93 9.72
CA VAL A 462 20.54 12.13 9.89
C VAL A 462 19.79 10.83 9.62
N ILE A 463 20.06 10.18 8.50
CA ILE A 463 19.41 8.89 8.13
C ILE A 463 19.74 7.81 9.15
N SER A 464 20.99 7.75 9.64
CA SER A 464 21.38 6.78 10.69
C SER A 464 20.61 7.01 12.00
N SER A 465 20.38 8.28 12.38
CA SER A 465 19.53 8.61 13.54
C SER A 465 18.10 8.11 13.36
N VAL A 466 17.51 8.37 12.20
CA VAL A 466 16.17 7.86 11.84
C VAL A 466 16.11 6.34 11.89
N ALA A 467 17.12 5.65 11.34
CA ALA A 467 17.19 4.19 11.36
C ALA A 467 17.15 3.63 12.79
N ASN A 468 17.85 4.30 13.73
CA ASN A 468 17.83 3.92 15.15
C ASN A 468 16.44 4.13 15.78
N ILE A 469 15.80 5.26 15.52
CA ILE A 469 14.47 5.60 16.05
C ILE A 469 13.42 4.62 15.54
N LEU A 470 13.44 4.31 14.24
CA LEU A 470 12.52 3.36 13.63
C LEU A 470 12.86 1.89 13.94
N SER A 471 14.07 1.63 14.47
CA SER A 471 14.60 0.29 14.71
C SER A 471 14.60 -0.57 13.44
N ILE A 472 14.97 0.01 12.28
CA ILE A 472 15.03 -0.66 10.99
C ILE A 472 16.48 -0.70 10.50
N ASP A 473 17.14 -1.85 10.69
CA ASP A 473 18.59 -2.01 10.46
C ASP A 473 19.01 -1.85 8.99
N TRP A 474 18.18 -2.28 8.06
CA TRP A 474 18.51 -2.18 6.63
C TRP A 474 18.50 -0.72 6.12
N VAL A 475 17.91 0.24 6.86
CA VAL A 475 18.07 1.67 6.55
C VAL A 475 19.53 2.10 6.74
N LYS A 476 20.19 1.59 7.78
CA LYS A 476 21.63 1.82 7.96
C LYS A 476 22.47 1.15 6.86
N LYS A 477 22.14 -0.10 6.54
CA LYS A 477 22.84 -0.84 5.48
C LYS A 477 22.74 -0.15 4.13
N GLY A 478 21.67 0.60 3.88
CA GLY A 478 21.51 1.42 2.70
C GLY A 478 22.55 2.54 2.58
N LEU A 479 23.15 2.99 3.70
CA LEU A 479 24.22 3.99 3.70
C LEU A 479 25.57 3.43 3.23
N ASP A 480 25.74 2.11 3.23
CA ASP A 480 26.96 1.43 2.77
C ASP A 480 26.97 1.25 1.24
N THR A 481 25.90 1.67 0.57
CA THR A 481 25.73 1.59 -0.89
C THR A 481 25.43 2.96 -1.48
N GLU A 482 25.65 3.10 -2.80
CA GLU A 482 25.30 4.32 -3.48
C GLU A 482 23.80 4.58 -3.46
N ALA A 483 23.40 5.80 -3.12
CA ALA A 483 22.06 6.30 -3.31
C ALA A 483 21.81 6.56 -4.80
N ASN A 484 20.55 6.42 -5.23
CA ASN A 484 20.18 6.60 -6.62
C ASN A 484 19.05 7.61 -6.78
N ILE A 485 19.11 8.41 -7.83
CA ILE A 485 17.98 9.23 -8.24
C ILE A 485 16.96 8.32 -8.93
N ILE A 486 15.71 8.33 -8.45
CA ILE A 486 14.57 7.74 -9.13
C ILE A 486 13.63 8.81 -9.65
N CYS A 487 12.88 8.52 -10.70
CA CYS A 487 11.93 9.46 -11.29
C CYS A 487 10.63 8.75 -11.68
N PRO A 488 9.48 9.46 -11.59
CA PRO A 488 8.22 8.97 -12.12
C PRO A 488 8.27 9.08 -13.64
N ARG A 489 8.42 7.95 -14.32
CA ARG A 489 8.45 7.93 -15.78
C ARG A 489 7.24 7.23 -16.35
N SER A 490 6.79 7.71 -17.51
CA SER A 490 5.80 7.02 -18.32
C SER A 490 6.42 5.81 -19.05
N SER A 491 5.57 4.95 -19.60
CA SER A 491 5.96 3.81 -20.43
C SER A 491 6.85 4.17 -21.64
N ASN A 492 6.89 5.44 -22.01
CA ASN A 492 7.68 5.97 -23.13
C ASN A 492 8.96 6.67 -22.68
N CYS A 493 9.58 6.22 -21.58
CA CYS A 493 10.87 6.75 -21.19
C CYS A 493 11.90 6.49 -22.31
N PRO A 494 12.37 7.51 -23.02
CA PRO A 494 13.52 7.33 -23.88
C PRO A 494 14.72 7.06 -22.96
N ARG A 495 15.24 5.86 -22.96
CA ARG A 495 16.47 5.57 -22.24
C ARG A 495 17.63 6.28 -22.92
N ASP A 496 17.85 7.47 -22.47
CA ASP A 496 19.17 8.07 -22.57
C ASP A 496 19.95 7.62 -21.32
N PRO A 497 21.12 6.98 -21.46
CA PRO A 497 21.96 6.66 -20.31
C PRO A 497 22.34 7.91 -19.49
N CYS A 498 22.22 9.09 -20.08
CA CYS A 498 22.44 10.38 -19.44
C CYS A 498 21.15 11.07 -18.97
N CYS A 499 20.06 10.35 -18.76
CA CYS A 499 18.75 10.93 -18.43
C CYS A 499 18.74 11.83 -17.17
N VAL A 500 19.71 11.66 -16.27
CA VAL A 500 19.86 12.45 -15.05
C VAL A 500 20.70 13.69 -15.25
N THR A 501 21.71 13.62 -16.12
CA THR A 501 22.72 14.66 -16.32
C THR A 501 22.42 15.59 -17.50
N LYS A 502 21.68 15.11 -18.51
CA LYS A 502 21.28 15.93 -19.64
C LYS A 502 19.82 16.35 -19.50
N PRO A 503 19.52 17.66 -19.48
CA PRO A 503 18.14 18.11 -19.59
C PRO A 503 17.57 17.56 -20.90
N VAL A 504 16.51 16.76 -20.79
CA VAL A 504 15.74 16.32 -21.96
C VAL A 504 15.32 17.60 -22.70
N LYS A 505 15.72 17.78 -23.94
CA LYS A 505 15.16 18.83 -24.80
C LYS A 505 13.65 18.57 -24.85
N ARG A 506 12.91 19.31 -24.04
CA ARG A 506 11.44 19.27 -24.11
C ARG A 506 11.08 19.60 -25.55
N ARG A 507 10.31 18.76 -26.21
CA ARG A 507 9.64 19.18 -27.45
C ARG A 507 8.80 20.39 -27.06
N PRO A 508 8.82 21.46 -27.88
CA PRO A 508 8.02 22.65 -27.59
C PRO A 508 6.59 22.23 -27.29
N ILE A 509 6.10 22.57 -26.12
CA ILE A 509 4.71 22.38 -25.77
C ILE A 509 3.90 23.39 -26.58
N ALA A 510 2.65 23.11 -26.89
CA ALA A 510 1.79 24.01 -27.66
C ALA A 510 1.77 25.45 -27.09
N GLU A 511 1.94 25.58 -25.79
CA GLU A 511 2.07 26.86 -25.07
C GLU A 511 3.35 27.63 -25.44
N ASP A 512 4.51 26.93 -25.49
CA ASP A 512 5.78 27.55 -25.90
C ASP A 512 5.72 27.99 -27.37
N ILE A 513 5.03 27.20 -28.21
CA ILE A 513 4.80 27.54 -29.63
C ILE A 513 3.90 28.75 -29.72
N ARG A 514 2.80 28.81 -28.96
CA ARG A 514 1.87 29.93 -28.88
C ARG A 514 2.61 31.21 -28.47
N ASP A 515 3.38 31.15 -27.39
CA ASP A 515 4.09 32.32 -26.87
C ASP A 515 5.19 32.80 -27.84
N THR A 516 5.82 31.87 -28.55
CA THR A 516 6.72 32.21 -29.66
C THR A 516 6.00 32.93 -30.81
N ILE A 517 4.83 32.44 -31.19
CA ILE A 517 4.02 33.06 -32.25
C ILE A 517 3.56 34.49 -31.84
N ILE A 518 3.11 34.65 -30.59
CA ILE A 518 2.69 35.94 -30.05
C ILE A 518 3.87 36.93 -30.01
N SER A 519 5.06 36.48 -29.59
CA SER A 519 6.27 37.31 -29.54
C SER A 519 6.78 37.72 -30.92
N GLN A 520 6.50 36.94 -31.96
CA GLN A 520 6.86 37.26 -33.35
C GLN A 520 5.82 38.13 -34.05
N ALA A 521 4.60 38.23 -33.53
CA ALA A 521 3.51 39.03 -34.08
C ALA A 521 3.44 40.45 -33.50
N ASN A 522 4.20 40.74 -32.44
CA ASN A 522 4.41 42.07 -31.88
C ASN A 522 5.76 42.65 -32.31
#